data_037fdff217fa56e4f31db05575a94339
#
_entry.id   037fdff217fa56e4f31db05575a94339
#
_cell.length_a   1.000
_cell.length_b   1.000
_cell.length_c   1.000
_cell.angle_alpha   90.00
_cell.angle_beta   90.00
_cell.angle_gamma   90.00
#
_symmetry.space_group_name_H-M   'P 1'
#
loop_
_entity.id
_entity.type
_entity.pdbx_description
1 polymer ?
#
loop_
_entity_poly.entity_id
_entity_poly.type
_entity_poly.pdbx_seq_one_letter_code
_entity_poly.pdbx_strand_id
1 'polypeptide(L)' 'GGDAVKKIRTGASAMMGAVDDISHALKEQGSASSDIALNVERIAHSASANADIAEETASATRDLYAVTDKLHQMVGRFRL' A
#
# COMPACT_ATOMS: atom_id res chain seq x y z
N GLY A 1 -52.52 25.62 -4.72
CA GLY A 1 -52.26 26.79 -5.52
C GLY A 1 -50.81 26.89 -5.98
N GLY A 2 -50.49 28.07 -6.54
CA GLY A 2 -49.18 28.36 -7.09
C GLY A 2 -48.03 28.23 -6.11
N ASP A 3 -48.24 28.54 -4.85
CA ASP A 3 -47.19 28.44 -3.81
C ASP A 3 -46.83 27.01 -3.53
N ALA A 4 -47.77 26.08 -3.54
CA ALA A 4 -47.50 24.65 -3.35
C ALA A 4 -46.71 24.09 -4.52
N VAL A 5 -47.06 24.48 -5.75
CA VAL A 5 -46.32 24.08 -6.95
C VAL A 5 -44.88 24.61 -6.92
N LYS A 6 -44.71 25.88 -6.50
CA LYS A 6 -43.38 26.48 -6.34
C LYS A 6 -42.52 25.72 -5.36
N LYS A 7 -43.08 25.35 -4.20
CA LYS A 7 -42.38 24.59 -3.15
C LYS A 7 -41.96 23.21 -3.69
N ILE A 8 -42.82 22.55 -4.42
CA ILE A 8 -42.51 21.26 -5.03
C ILE A 8 -41.36 21.40 -6.04
N ARG A 9 -41.37 22.42 -6.89
CA ARG A 9 -40.30 22.66 -7.85
C ARG A 9 -38.96 22.97 -7.16
N THR A 10 -39.02 23.80 -6.13
CA THR A 10 -37.82 24.14 -5.33
C THR A 10 -37.25 22.91 -4.67
N GLY A 11 -38.11 22.09 -4.06
CA GLY A 11 -37.69 20.83 -3.45
C GLY A 11 -37.10 19.83 -4.45
N ALA A 12 -37.74 19.71 -5.63
CA ALA A 12 -37.24 18.84 -6.68
C ALA A 12 -35.88 19.30 -7.20
N SER A 13 -35.68 20.60 -7.38
CA SER A 13 -34.42 21.20 -7.81
C SER A 13 -33.33 20.96 -6.79
N ALA A 14 -33.66 21.14 -5.50
CA ALA A 14 -32.70 20.85 -4.42
C ALA A 14 -32.31 19.38 -4.39
N MET A 15 -33.25 18.45 -4.59
CA MET A 15 -32.98 17.03 -4.69
C MET A 15 -32.06 16.70 -5.84
N MET A 16 -32.28 17.29 -7.00
CA MET A 16 -31.43 17.08 -8.16
C MET A 16 -30.01 17.55 -7.93
N GLY A 17 -29.84 18.68 -7.25
CA GLY A 17 -28.54 19.18 -6.84
C GLY A 17 -27.84 18.23 -5.88
N ALA A 18 -28.59 17.71 -4.89
CA ALA A 18 -28.05 16.74 -3.93
C ALA A 18 -27.63 15.44 -4.61
N VAL A 19 -28.44 14.95 -5.53
CA VAL A 19 -28.12 13.73 -6.31
C VAL A 19 -26.86 13.95 -7.15
N ASP A 20 -26.73 15.12 -7.76
CA ASP A 20 -25.54 15.47 -8.55
C ASP A 20 -24.28 15.50 -7.66
N ASP A 21 -24.37 16.11 -6.48
CA ASP A 21 -23.26 16.16 -5.52
C ASP A 21 -22.86 14.75 -5.06
N ILE A 22 -23.83 13.88 -4.78
CA ILE A 22 -23.58 12.49 -4.42
C ILE A 22 -22.88 11.76 -5.57
N SER A 23 -23.33 11.99 -6.80
CA SER A 23 -22.74 11.39 -7.99
C SER A 23 -21.28 11.78 -8.14
N HIS A 24 -20.95 13.06 -7.93
CA HIS A 24 -19.56 13.53 -7.95
C HIS A 24 -18.72 12.91 -6.82
N ALA A 25 -19.28 12.84 -5.63
CA ALA A 25 -18.60 12.23 -4.47
C ALA A 25 -18.32 10.74 -4.72
N LEU A 26 -19.26 10.03 -5.35
CA LEU A 26 -19.06 8.61 -5.70
C LEU A 26 -17.95 8.42 -6.73
N LYS A 27 -17.84 9.32 -7.70
CA LYS A 27 -16.75 9.28 -8.68
C LYS A 27 -15.40 9.52 -8.02
N GLU A 28 -15.31 10.51 -7.15
CA GLU A 28 -14.09 10.79 -6.39
C GLU A 28 -13.71 9.62 -5.49
N GLN A 29 -14.69 9.01 -4.83
CA GLN A 29 -14.46 7.83 -3.98
C GLN A 29 -13.97 6.65 -4.81
N GLY A 30 -14.53 6.43 -6.00
CA GLY A 30 -14.09 5.40 -6.93
C GLY A 30 -12.65 5.59 -7.36
N SER A 31 -12.26 6.82 -7.68
CA SER A 31 -10.88 7.17 -8.04
C SER A 31 -9.94 6.96 -6.88
N ALA A 32 -10.31 7.42 -5.68
CA ALA A 32 -9.50 7.23 -4.47
C ALA A 32 -9.34 5.76 -4.14
N SER A 33 -10.41 4.96 -4.27
CA SER A 33 -10.35 3.51 -4.04
C SER A 33 -9.42 2.81 -5.02
N SER A 34 -9.43 3.23 -6.28
CA SER A 34 -8.51 2.72 -7.30
C SER A 34 -7.06 3.02 -6.95
N ASP A 35 -6.78 4.25 -6.52
CA ASP A 35 -5.43 4.66 -6.08
C ASP A 35 -4.97 3.84 -4.87
N ILE A 36 -5.86 3.60 -3.92
CA ILE A 36 -5.57 2.75 -2.75
C ILE A 36 -5.21 1.34 -3.20
N ALA A 37 -5.97 0.76 -4.12
CA ALA A 37 -5.71 -0.58 -4.65
C ALA A 37 -4.33 -0.67 -5.29
N LEU A 38 -3.94 0.35 -6.08
CA LEU A 38 -2.60 0.42 -6.68
C LEU A 38 -1.52 0.52 -5.62
N ASN A 39 -1.74 1.31 -4.58
CA ASN A 39 -0.78 1.45 -3.48
C ASN A 39 -0.64 0.15 -2.70
N VAL A 40 -1.74 -0.58 -2.48
CA VAL A 40 -1.70 -1.89 -1.82
C VAL A 40 -0.88 -2.87 -2.66
N GLU A 41 -1.03 -2.88 -3.97
CA GLU A 41 -0.21 -3.71 -4.87
C GLU A 41 1.27 -3.36 -4.77
N ARG A 42 1.61 -2.08 -4.73
CA ARG A 42 2.99 -1.62 -4.56
C ARG A 42 3.57 -2.05 -3.23
N ILE A 43 2.79 -1.95 -2.17
CA ILE A 43 3.21 -2.39 -0.83
C ILE A 43 3.48 -3.90 -0.83
N ALA A 44 2.58 -4.69 -1.42
CA ALA A 44 2.76 -6.15 -1.53
C ALA A 44 4.03 -6.49 -2.31
N HIS A 45 4.28 -5.78 -3.41
CA HIS A 45 5.48 -5.97 -4.22
C HIS A 45 6.74 -5.63 -3.43
N SER A 46 6.73 -4.51 -2.70
CA SER A 46 7.83 -4.09 -1.83
C SER A 46 8.09 -5.08 -0.70
N ALA A 47 7.02 -5.61 -0.11
CA ALA A 47 7.14 -6.62 0.95
C ALA A 47 7.80 -7.90 0.41
N SER A 48 7.44 -8.32 -0.79
CA SER A 48 8.05 -9.49 -1.45
C SER A 48 9.53 -9.24 -1.73
N ALA A 49 9.88 -8.06 -2.24
CA ALA A 49 11.27 -7.67 -2.49
C ALA A 49 12.08 -7.63 -1.17
N ASN A 50 11.49 -7.11 -0.10
CA ASN A 50 12.12 -7.07 1.21
C ASN A 50 12.36 -8.48 1.77
N ALA A 51 11.43 -9.41 1.55
CA ALA A 51 11.60 -10.80 1.95
C ALA A 51 12.79 -11.44 1.23
N ASP A 52 12.94 -11.18 -0.07
CA ASP A 52 14.06 -11.66 -0.87
C ASP A 52 15.40 -11.10 -0.35
N ILE A 53 15.44 -9.81 -0.04
CA ILE A 53 16.63 -9.15 0.52
C ILE A 53 16.98 -9.76 1.89
N ALA A 54 15.98 -10.01 2.72
CA ALA A 54 16.19 -10.63 4.03
C ALA A 54 16.80 -12.03 3.88
N GLU A 55 16.35 -12.80 2.91
CA GLU A 55 16.88 -14.13 2.63
C GLU A 55 18.33 -14.06 2.12
N GLU A 56 18.64 -13.13 1.22
CA GLU A 56 20.00 -12.87 0.75
C GLU A 56 20.92 -12.48 1.90
N THR A 57 20.43 -11.60 2.77
CA THR A 57 21.18 -11.17 3.96
C THR A 57 21.46 -12.33 4.90
N ALA A 58 20.49 -13.20 5.14
CA ALA A 58 20.66 -14.40 5.95
C ALA A 58 21.69 -15.34 5.33
N SER A 59 21.66 -15.52 4.02
CA SER A 59 22.65 -16.33 3.30
C SER A 59 24.06 -15.75 3.42
N ALA A 60 24.21 -14.45 3.21
CA ALA A 60 25.49 -13.75 3.36
C ALA A 60 26.01 -13.85 4.78
N THR A 61 25.16 -13.77 5.78
CA THR A 61 25.52 -13.92 7.18
C THR A 61 26.06 -15.33 7.45
N ARG A 62 25.41 -16.36 6.94
CA ARG A 62 25.90 -17.74 7.07
C ARG A 62 27.28 -17.91 6.42
N ASP A 63 27.50 -17.30 5.27
CA ASP A 63 28.77 -17.34 4.58
C ASP A 63 29.87 -16.67 5.39
N LEU A 64 29.55 -15.53 6.02
CA LEU A 64 30.48 -14.82 6.90
C LEU A 64 30.87 -15.66 8.12
N TYR A 65 29.91 -16.34 8.72
CA TYR A 65 30.19 -17.26 9.85
C TYR A 65 31.11 -18.40 9.42
N ALA A 66 30.88 -18.94 8.23
CA ALA A 66 31.73 -20.00 7.71
C ALA A 66 33.19 -19.52 7.49
N VAL A 67 33.35 -18.32 6.94
CA VAL A 67 34.69 -17.69 6.75
C VAL A 67 35.35 -17.42 8.10
N THR A 68 34.59 -16.88 9.04
CA THR A 68 35.09 -16.60 10.40
C THR A 68 35.56 -17.87 11.08
N ASP A 69 34.82 -18.96 10.94
CA ASP A 69 35.18 -20.26 11.52
C ASP A 69 36.51 -20.79 10.90
N LYS A 70 36.63 -20.67 9.59
CA LYS A 70 37.89 -21.04 8.88
C LYS A 70 39.06 -20.21 9.37
N LEU A 71 38.87 -18.91 9.56
CA LEU A 71 39.92 -18.03 10.10
C LEU A 71 40.34 -18.45 11.50
N HIS A 72 39.39 -18.80 12.35
CA HIS A 72 39.67 -19.32 13.70
C HIS A 72 40.48 -20.59 13.64
N GLN A 73 40.13 -21.49 12.75
CA GLN A 73 40.87 -22.74 12.59
C GLN A 73 42.29 -22.48 12.10
N MET A 74 42.48 -21.57 11.15
CA MET A 74 43.79 -21.19 10.64
C MET A 74 44.66 -20.57 11.71
N VAL A 75 44.10 -19.64 12.48
CA VAL A 75 44.82 -19.01 13.61
C VAL A 75 45.22 -20.07 14.64
N GLY A 76 44.33 -21.01 14.94
CA GLY A 76 44.61 -22.11 15.85
C GLY A 76 45.77 -22.99 15.38
N ARG A 77 45.94 -23.20 14.07
CA ARG A 77 47.05 -23.97 13.51
C ARG A 77 48.38 -23.27 13.63
N PHE A 78 48.41 -21.96 13.53
CA PHE A 78 49.62 -21.15 13.63
C PHE A 78 49.97 -20.77 15.06
N ARG A 79 49.08 -21.02 15.98
CA ARG A 79 49.24 -20.66 17.39
C ARG A 79 49.82 -21.86 18.17
N LEU A 80 51.08 -21.97 18.12
CA LEU A 80 51.77 -23.01 18.82
C LEU A 80 52.33 -22.55 20.18
#